data_564b2f4339c5cf9d9ff8a582415ea1f8
#
_entry.id   564b2f4339c5cf9d9ff8a582415ea1f8
#
_cell.length_a   1.000
_cell.length_b   1.000
_cell.length_c   1.000
_cell.angle_alpha   90.00
_cell.angle_beta   90.00
_cell.angle_gamma   90.00
#
_symmetry.space_group_name_H-M   'P 1'
#
loop_
_entity.id
_entity.type
_entity.pdbx_description
1 polymer ?
#
loop_
_entity_poly.entity_id
_entity_poly.type
_entity_poly.pdbx_seq_one_letter_code
_entity_poly.pdbx_strand_id
1 'polypeptide(L)'
;VSDTAVIFVTASLIAAAISIVVALLVSRSITQPIGEMREQAIRIAKGDYSRKVAVHGQDELGQLAETFNQLGERIEETQEAMESERNRLDSVLSHMTDGVVATDRRGKVITINEMAMSLLNVTSEEAVGQSILTLLQIDEEYTLRKLLESPDEMLIERPNNDIVGTNLILRIDFSMIRRESGFISGLVAVMHDVTEQEKNEQERREFVSNVSHELRTPLTSMRSYIEALSEGAWQDPEIAPNFLKVTLDETDRMIRMINDLLSLSRMDSGNAQLQLEYINFNELVSFVLDRFDM
;
A
#
# COMPACT_ATOMS: atom_id res chain seq x y z
N VAL A 1 69.69 -72.17 -8.97
CA VAL A 1 69.46 -71.04 -8.05
C VAL A 1 69.29 -69.71 -8.82
N SER A 2 70.00 -69.52 -9.99
CA SER A 2 69.83 -68.27 -10.78
C SER A 2 68.49 -68.20 -11.51
N ASP A 3 67.95 -69.29 -12.03
CA ASP A 3 66.73 -69.30 -12.81
C ASP A 3 65.49 -69.03 -11.94
N THR A 4 65.45 -69.54 -10.72
CA THR A 4 64.40 -69.28 -9.80
C THR A 4 64.34 -67.82 -9.31
N ALA A 5 65.51 -67.18 -9.13
CA ALA A 5 65.59 -65.75 -8.78
C ALA A 5 65.13 -64.87 -9.95
N VAL A 6 65.50 -65.20 -11.19
CA VAL A 6 65.04 -64.46 -12.37
C VAL A 6 63.50 -64.57 -12.52
N ILE A 7 62.92 -65.78 -12.41
CA ILE A 7 61.44 -65.95 -12.42
C ILE A 7 60.75 -65.17 -11.33
N PHE A 8 61.28 -65.09 -10.12
CA PHE A 8 60.69 -64.34 -9.03
C PHE A 8 60.73 -62.83 -9.27
N VAL A 9 61.85 -62.31 -9.79
CA VAL A 9 61.97 -60.86 -10.10
C VAL A 9 61.02 -60.50 -11.27
N THR A 10 60.95 -61.32 -12.32
CA THR A 10 60.04 -61.03 -13.42
C THR A 10 58.59 -61.11 -13.05
N ALA A 11 58.17 -62.09 -12.21
CA ALA A 11 56.80 -62.19 -11.69
C ALA A 11 56.47 -61.00 -10.79
N SER A 12 57.41 -60.52 -9.97
CA SER A 12 57.24 -59.34 -9.15
C SER A 12 57.06 -58.04 -9.93
N LEU A 13 57.86 -57.91 -11.05
CA LEU A 13 57.72 -56.76 -11.93
C LEU A 13 56.36 -56.75 -12.65
N ILE A 14 55.91 -57.90 -13.14
CA ILE A 14 54.62 -58.05 -13.80
C ILE A 14 53.49 -57.73 -12.79
N ALA A 15 53.56 -58.26 -11.59
CA ALA A 15 52.56 -57.96 -10.52
C ALA A 15 52.54 -56.47 -10.16
N ALA A 16 53.70 -55.84 -10.06
CA ALA A 16 53.81 -54.40 -9.83
C ALA A 16 53.19 -53.57 -10.99
N ALA A 17 53.48 -53.96 -12.24
CA ALA A 17 52.90 -53.29 -13.41
C ALA A 17 51.36 -53.41 -13.43
N ILE A 18 50.84 -54.63 -13.19
CA ILE A 18 49.38 -54.87 -13.10
C ILE A 18 48.75 -54.04 -11.96
N SER A 19 49.39 -53.99 -10.79
CA SER A 19 48.92 -53.19 -9.66
C SER A 19 48.84 -51.67 -9.98
N ILE A 20 49.83 -51.16 -10.70
CA ILE A 20 49.83 -49.75 -11.16
C ILE A 20 48.69 -49.49 -12.13
N VAL A 21 48.48 -50.40 -13.08
CA VAL A 21 47.37 -50.23 -14.06
C VAL A 21 46.02 -50.27 -13.36
N VAL A 22 45.81 -51.25 -12.42
CA VAL A 22 44.58 -51.31 -11.64
C VAL A 22 44.39 -50.06 -10.78
N ALA A 23 45.43 -49.57 -10.12
CA ALA A 23 45.37 -48.34 -9.32
C ALA A 23 44.99 -47.13 -10.19
N LEU A 24 45.54 -46.99 -11.38
CA LEU A 24 45.18 -45.93 -12.31
C LEU A 24 43.73 -46.01 -12.81
N LEU A 25 43.27 -47.25 -13.09
CA LEU A 25 41.86 -47.49 -13.48
C LEU A 25 40.90 -47.11 -12.36
N VAL A 26 41.17 -47.57 -11.15
CA VAL A 26 40.35 -47.24 -9.96
C VAL A 26 40.35 -45.75 -9.67
N SER A 27 41.52 -45.12 -9.80
CA SER A 27 41.63 -43.66 -9.59
C SER A 27 40.78 -42.88 -10.57
N ARG A 28 40.79 -43.23 -11.85
CA ARG A 28 40.03 -42.54 -12.89
C ARG A 28 38.53 -42.87 -12.89
N SER A 29 38.16 -44.13 -12.61
CA SER A 29 36.76 -44.58 -12.69
C SER A 29 35.98 -44.35 -11.41
N ILE A 30 36.61 -44.22 -10.23
CA ILE A 30 35.92 -44.10 -8.96
C ILE A 30 36.35 -42.83 -8.21
N THR A 31 37.64 -42.64 -7.97
CA THR A 31 38.11 -41.58 -7.06
C THR A 31 37.93 -40.19 -7.67
N GLN A 32 38.17 -40.03 -8.94
CA GLN A 32 38.04 -38.72 -9.62
C GLN A 32 36.57 -38.25 -9.69
N PRO A 33 35.59 -39.06 -10.16
CA PRO A 33 34.18 -38.64 -10.18
C PRO A 33 33.62 -38.30 -8.79
N ILE A 34 33.94 -39.05 -7.78
CA ILE A 34 33.54 -38.77 -6.41
C ILE A 34 34.15 -37.44 -5.92
N GLY A 35 35.42 -37.18 -6.27
CA GLY A 35 36.08 -35.90 -5.97
C GLY A 35 35.37 -34.69 -6.63
N GLU A 36 35.01 -34.83 -7.90
CA GLU A 36 34.28 -33.81 -8.66
C GLU A 36 32.88 -33.55 -8.05
N MET A 37 32.15 -34.61 -7.70
CA MET A 37 30.86 -34.48 -7.02
C MET A 37 30.98 -33.77 -5.67
N ARG A 38 31.99 -34.09 -4.86
CA ARG A 38 32.25 -33.43 -3.59
C ARG A 38 32.55 -31.93 -3.79
N GLU A 39 33.38 -31.60 -4.75
CA GLU A 39 33.70 -30.19 -5.03
C GLU A 39 32.48 -29.42 -5.50
N GLN A 40 31.68 -30.02 -6.35
CA GLN A 40 30.45 -29.44 -6.83
C GLN A 40 29.41 -29.26 -5.68
N ALA A 41 29.28 -30.24 -4.78
CA ALA A 41 28.42 -30.11 -3.59
C ALA A 41 28.82 -28.90 -2.71
N ILE A 42 30.11 -28.69 -2.53
CA ILE A 42 30.62 -27.52 -1.77
C ILE A 42 30.31 -26.21 -2.51
N ARG A 43 30.33 -26.18 -3.83
CA ARG A 43 29.96 -25.00 -4.65
C ARG A 43 28.46 -24.72 -4.58
N ILE A 44 27.62 -25.74 -4.74
CA ILE A 44 26.17 -25.62 -4.57
C ILE A 44 25.83 -25.08 -3.18
N ALA A 45 26.48 -25.54 -2.14
CA ALA A 45 26.29 -25.04 -0.77
C ALA A 45 26.68 -23.56 -0.62
N LYS A 46 27.50 -23.01 -1.50
CA LYS A 46 27.89 -21.59 -1.56
C LYS A 46 27.08 -20.76 -2.55
N GLY A 47 26.08 -21.38 -3.22
CA GLY A 47 25.25 -20.71 -4.20
C GLY A 47 25.82 -20.68 -5.63
N ASP A 48 26.88 -21.46 -5.93
CA ASP A 48 27.43 -21.56 -7.29
C ASP A 48 26.91 -22.84 -7.96
N TYR A 49 25.90 -22.68 -8.82
CA TYR A 49 25.23 -23.73 -9.57
C TYR A 49 25.77 -23.88 -11.00
N SER A 50 26.73 -23.04 -11.44
CA SER A 50 27.15 -22.86 -12.84
C SER A 50 27.85 -24.09 -13.47
N ARG A 51 28.33 -25.01 -12.68
CA ARG A 51 29.06 -26.18 -13.15
C ARG A 51 28.27 -27.47 -12.96
N LYS A 52 28.50 -28.42 -13.90
CA LYS A 52 27.96 -29.78 -13.82
C LYS A 52 29.11 -30.78 -13.60
N VAL A 53 28.82 -31.84 -12.89
CA VAL A 53 29.73 -32.99 -12.76
C VAL A 53 29.77 -33.72 -14.08
N ALA A 54 30.98 -34.08 -14.55
CA ALA A 54 31.14 -34.83 -15.78
C ALA A 54 30.62 -36.28 -15.59
N VAL A 55 29.78 -36.74 -16.52
CA VAL A 55 29.28 -38.12 -16.54
C VAL A 55 30.27 -38.98 -17.24
N HIS A 56 31.02 -39.79 -16.52
CA HIS A 56 32.15 -40.56 -17.03
C HIS A 56 31.84 -42.03 -17.38
N GLY A 57 30.59 -42.46 -17.41
CA GLY A 57 30.21 -43.85 -17.72
C GLY A 57 28.70 -44.05 -17.73
N GLN A 58 28.29 -45.29 -18.11
CA GLN A 58 26.89 -45.73 -18.02
C GLN A 58 26.66 -46.66 -16.79
N ASP A 59 27.58 -46.63 -15.85
CA ASP A 59 27.53 -47.40 -14.61
C ASP A 59 26.80 -46.62 -13.52
N GLU A 60 26.79 -47.17 -12.30
CA GLU A 60 26.11 -46.59 -11.12
C GLU A 60 26.69 -45.22 -10.77
N LEU A 61 27.97 -44.92 -11.04
CA LEU A 61 28.59 -43.64 -10.82
C LEU A 61 28.15 -42.62 -11.85
N GLY A 62 27.99 -43.02 -13.12
CA GLY A 62 27.43 -42.17 -14.18
C GLY A 62 25.99 -41.77 -13.88
N GLN A 63 25.14 -42.71 -13.43
CA GLN A 63 23.77 -42.44 -13.02
C GLN A 63 23.73 -41.51 -11.81
N LEU A 64 24.64 -41.71 -10.86
CA LEU A 64 24.76 -40.83 -9.70
C LEU A 64 25.14 -39.40 -10.08
N ALA A 65 26.09 -39.23 -10.99
CA ALA A 65 26.50 -37.94 -11.52
C ALA A 65 25.35 -37.21 -12.22
N GLU A 66 24.58 -37.95 -13.04
CA GLU A 66 23.40 -37.41 -13.72
C GLU A 66 22.32 -36.96 -12.72
N THR A 67 21.97 -37.80 -11.72
CA THR A 67 21.01 -37.45 -10.66
C THR A 67 21.49 -36.26 -9.84
N PHE A 68 22.80 -36.17 -9.60
CA PHE A 68 23.40 -35.06 -8.89
C PHE A 68 23.27 -33.74 -9.67
N ASN A 69 23.50 -33.78 -11.00
CA ASN A 69 23.29 -32.63 -11.88
C ASN A 69 21.83 -32.20 -11.91
N GLN A 70 20.88 -33.13 -11.99
CA GLN A 70 19.44 -32.83 -11.93
C GLN A 70 19.04 -32.18 -10.57
N LEU A 71 19.65 -32.65 -9.48
CA LEU A 71 19.43 -32.03 -8.17
C LEU A 71 19.95 -30.58 -8.14
N GLY A 72 21.15 -30.35 -8.73
CA GLY A 72 21.70 -28.99 -8.83
C GLY A 72 20.80 -28.04 -9.62
N GLU A 73 20.31 -28.48 -10.80
CA GLU A 73 19.36 -27.72 -11.61
C GLU A 73 18.05 -27.42 -10.82
N ARG A 74 17.53 -28.40 -10.11
CA ARG A 74 16.30 -28.20 -9.35
C ARG A 74 16.44 -27.20 -8.20
N ILE A 75 17.62 -27.18 -7.55
CA ILE A 75 17.93 -26.19 -6.50
C ILE A 75 18.05 -24.80 -7.12
N GLU A 76 18.77 -24.68 -8.25
CA GLU A 76 18.91 -23.42 -8.99
C GLU A 76 17.55 -22.84 -9.40
N GLU A 77 16.70 -23.64 -10.09
CA GLU A 77 15.34 -23.26 -10.47
C GLU A 77 14.50 -22.79 -9.27
N THR A 78 14.61 -23.51 -8.15
CA THR A 78 13.85 -23.18 -6.94
C THR A 78 14.34 -21.85 -6.33
N GLN A 79 15.67 -21.66 -6.31
CA GLN A 79 16.27 -20.43 -5.79
C GLN A 79 15.91 -19.22 -6.66
N GLU A 80 16.00 -19.34 -7.98
CA GLU A 80 15.60 -18.29 -8.92
C GLU A 80 14.10 -17.97 -8.80
N ALA A 81 13.25 -18.99 -8.66
CA ALA A 81 11.82 -18.79 -8.45
C ALA A 81 11.54 -18.04 -7.14
N MET A 82 12.22 -18.39 -6.05
CA MET A 82 12.08 -17.71 -4.77
C MET A 82 12.56 -16.25 -4.84
N GLU A 83 13.69 -16.00 -5.50
CA GLU A 83 14.23 -14.65 -5.67
C GLU A 83 13.32 -13.79 -6.56
N SER A 84 12.81 -14.36 -7.64
CA SER A 84 11.83 -13.71 -8.52
C SER A 84 10.56 -13.35 -7.79
N GLU A 85 10.00 -14.27 -6.99
CA GLU A 85 8.78 -14.02 -6.19
C GLU A 85 9.02 -12.94 -5.12
N ARG A 86 10.19 -12.98 -4.45
CA ARG A 86 10.57 -11.94 -3.50
C ARG A 86 10.65 -10.57 -4.17
N ASN A 87 11.36 -10.48 -5.30
CA ASN A 87 11.51 -9.23 -6.04
C ASN A 87 10.15 -8.71 -6.54
N ARG A 88 9.25 -9.62 -6.91
CA ARG A 88 7.88 -9.29 -7.30
C ARG A 88 7.09 -8.71 -6.13
N LEU A 89 7.17 -9.33 -4.96
CA LEU A 89 6.51 -8.82 -3.74
C LEU A 89 7.08 -7.47 -3.32
N ASP A 90 8.39 -7.30 -3.33
CA ASP A 90 9.05 -6.03 -3.03
C ASP A 90 8.62 -4.93 -4.01
N SER A 91 8.55 -5.26 -5.32
CA SER A 91 8.06 -4.33 -6.33
C SER A 91 6.58 -3.94 -6.14
N VAL A 92 5.72 -4.89 -5.78
CA VAL A 92 4.31 -4.59 -5.49
C VAL A 92 4.21 -3.64 -4.29
N LEU A 93 4.91 -3.95 -3.19
CA LEU A 93 4.90 -3.13 -1.98
C LEU A 93 5.44 -1.71 -2.21
N SER A 94 6.47 -1.56 -3.07
CA SER A 94 7.08 -0.25 -3.36
C SER A 94 6.20 0.65 -4.25
N HIS A 95 5.33 0.05 -5.08
CA HIS A 95 4.45 0.80 -5.99
C HIS A 95 3.01 0.94 -5.47
N MET A 96 2.73 0.45 -4.26
CA MET A 96 1.43 0.69 -3.63
C MET A 96 1.26 2.16 -3.26
N THR A 97 0.07 2.69 -3.49
CA THR A 97 -0.35 4.04 -3.06
C THR A 97 -0.65 4.11 -1.57
N ASP A 98 -0.81 2.95 -0.95
CA ASP A 98 -1.10 2.81 0.47
C ASP A 98 0.16 2.51 1.26
N GLY A 99 0.24 3.07 2.46
CA GLY A 99 1.29 2.74 3.41
C GLY A 99 1.04 1.37 4.04
N VAL A 100 2.07 0.52 4.07
CA VAL A 100 1.97 -0.81 4.69
C VAL A 100 3.05 -0.98 5.74
N VAL A 101 2.65 -1.37 6.94
CA VAL A 101 3.54 -1.73 8.05
C VAL A 101 3.17 -3.11 8.56
N ALA A 102 4.14 -4.02 8.58
CA ALA A 102 3.97 -5.35 9.17
C ALA A 102 4.77 -5.50 10.46
N THR A 103 4.20 -6.21 11.43
CA THR A 103 4.84 -6.43 12.73
C THR A 103 4.97 -7.91 13.06
N ASP A 104 5.82 -8.20 14.03
CA ASP A 104 5.85 -9.49 14.71
C ASP A 104 4.67 -9.60 15.70
N ARG A 105 4.57 -10.74 16.36
CA ARG A 105 3.54 -11.02 17.39
C ARG A 105 3.61 -10.12 18.63
N ARG A 106 4.72 -9.39 18.81
CA ARG A 106 4.93 -8.45 19.92
C ARG A 106 4.62 -7.01 19.50
N GLY A 107 4.16 -6.81 18.27
CA GLY A 107 3.88 -5.50 17.72
C GLY A 107 5.12 -4.72 17.30
N LYS A 108 6.29 -5.37 17.18
CA LYS A 108 7.50 -4.73 16.66
C LYS A 108 7.49 -4.76 15.14
N VAL A 109 7.74 -3.63 14.52
CA VAL A 109 7.79 -3.46 13.07
C VAL A 109 8.91 -4.33 12.48
N ILE A 110 8.56 -5.16 11.49
CA ILE A 110 9.50 -6.01 10.74
C ILE A 110 9.64 -5.55 9.29
N THR A 111 8.60 -4.92 8.74
CA THR A 111 8.60 -4.42 7.35
C THR A 111 7.77 -3.15 7.28
N ILE A 112 8.25 -2.19 6.50
CA ILE A 112 7.57 -0.94 6.17
C ILE A 112 7.84 -0.63 4.71
N ASN A 113 6.81 -0.23 3.92
CA ASN A 113 6.98 0.14 2.52
C ASN A 113 7.31 1.64 2.37
N GLU A 114 7.71 2.05 1.16
CA GLU A 114 8.10 3.42 0.86
C GLU A 114 6.99 4.43 1.15
N MET A 115 5.74 4.08 0.82
CA MET A 115 4.61 4.95 1.08
C MET A 115 4.36 5.17 2.58
N ALA A 116 4.45 4.12 3.40
CA ALA A 116 4.33 4.26 4.85
C ALA A 116 5.46 5.10 5.46
N MET A 117 6.68 4.97 4.94
CA MET A 117 7.80 5.82 5.36
C MET A 117 7.54 7.30 5.04
N SER A 118 6.99 7.59 3.86
CA SER A 118 6.61 8.93 3.44
C SER A 118 5.47 9.50 4.31
N LEU A 119 4.37 8.75 4.49
CA LEU A 119 3.22 9.18 5.28
C LEU A 119 3.55 9.44 6.75
N LEU A 120 4.45 8.63 7.33
CA LEU A 120 4.85 8.74 8.73
C LEU A 120 6.10 9.62 8.92
N ASN A 121 6.76 10.03 7.83
CA ASN A 121 8.02 10.77 7.82
C ASN A 121 9.12 10.09 8.66
N VAL A 122 9.35 8.83 8.40
CA VAL A 122 10.36 8.00 9.09
C VAL A 122 11.20 7.25 8.07
N THR A 123 12.43 6.93 8.45
CA THR A 123 13.26 6.02 7.68
C THR A 123 13.02 4.56 8.07
N SER A 124 13.38 3.62 7.19
CA SER A 124 13.29 2.20 7.51
C SER A 124 14.12 1.81 8.74
N GLU A 125 15.28 2.42 8.92
CA GLU A 125 16.17 2.16 10.05
C GLU A 125 15.57 2.61 11.39
N GLU A 126 14.82 3.71 11.38
CA GLU A 126 14.12 4.22 12.55
C GLU A 126 12.86 3.40 12.88
N ALA A 127 12.13 2.95 11.85
CA ALA A 127 10.86 2.27 12.02
C ALA A 127 11.03 0.80 12.44
N VAL A 128 11.96 0.07 11.81
CA VAL A 128 12.15 -1.37 12.04
C VAL A 128 12.62 -1.64 13.46
N GLY A 129 11.92 -2.52 14.18
CA GLY A 129 12.19 -2.86 15.57
C GLY A 129 11.47 -1.99 16.60
N GLN A 130 10.90 -0.85 16.21
CA GLN A 130 10.03 -0.06 17.08
C GLN A 130 8.66 -0.73 17.29
N SER A 131 7.96 -0.34 18.35
CA SER A 131 6.55 -0.69 18.52
C SER A 131 5.68 0.04 17.50
N ILE A 132 4.73 -0.66 16.89
CA ILE A 132 3.75 -0.02 15.98
C ILE A 132 2.94 1.05 16.68
N LEU A 133 2.63 0.89 17.97
CA LEU A 133 1.92 1.90 18.76
C LEU A 133 2.70 3.20 18.86
N THR A 134 3.99 3.11 19.13
CA THR A 134 4.89 4.26 19.21
C THR A 134 5.11 4.89 17.83
N LEU A 135 5.28 4.06 16.80
CA LEU A 135 5.42 4.53 15.41
C LEU A 135 4.17 5.33 14.96
N LEU A 136 2.99 4.85 15.30
CA LEU A 136 1.71 5.51 15.02
C LEU A 136 1.35 6.58 16.07
N GLN A 137 2.13 6.73 17.15
CA GLN A 137 1.87 7.64 18.29
C GLN A 137 0.47 7.46 18.91
N ILE A 138 0.06 6.21 19.08
CA ILE A 138 -1.25 5.82 19.66
C ILE A 138 -1.07 5.03 20.96
N ASP A 139 0.11 4.99 21.53
CA ASP A 139 0.47 4.26 22.74
C ASP A 139 -0.26 4.76 24.00
N GLU A 140 -0.77 5.99 24.02
CA GLU A 140 -1.58 6.52 25.11
C GLU A 140 -3.04 5.99 25.09
N GLU A 141 -3.60 5.73 23.91
CA GLU A 141 -5.02 5.36 23.73
C GLU A 141 -5.24 3.87 23.48
N TYR A 142 -4.24 3.21 22.87
CA TYR A 142 -4.34 1.84 22.40
C TYR A 142 -3.25 0.95 22.98
N THR A 143 -3.63 -0.29 23.23
CA THR A 143 -2.69 -1.38 23.55
C THR A 143 -2.66 -2.39 22.43
N LEU A 144 -1.53 -3.07 22.24
CA LEU A 144 -1.42 -4.13 21.23
C LEU A 144 -2.52 -5.19 21.38
N ARG A 145 -2.91 -5.51 22.62
CA ARG A 145 -3.98 -6.46 22.90
C ARG A 145 -5.33 -5.97 22.35
N LYS A 146 -5.66 -4.69 22.53
CA LYS A 146 -6.89 -4.08 22.01
C LYS A 146 -6.92 -4.15 20.48
N LEU A 147 -5.81 -3.84 19.80
CA LEU A 147 -5.70 -3.95 18.34
C LEU A 147 -5.84 -5.40 17.83
N LEU A 148 -5.41 -6.39 18.62
CA LEU A 148 -5.56 -7.80 18.27
C LEU A 148 -6.96 -8.37 18.56
N GLU A 149 -7.66 -7.84 19.57
CA GLU A 149 -9.02 -8.28 19.93
C GLU A 149 -10.09 -7.63 19.04
N SER A 150 -9.92 -6.37 18.68
CA SER A 150 -10.80 -5.59 17.79
C SER A 150 -9.93 -4.80 16.82
N PRO A 151 -9.58 -5.36 15.67
CA PRO A 151 -8.88 -4.63 14.63
C PRO A 151 -9.85 -3.67 13.92
N ASP A 152 -10.23 -2.61 14.63
CA ASP A 152 -11.12 -1.58 14.09
C ASP A 152 -10.35 -0.58 13.22
N GLU A 153 -11.06 0.01 12.27
CA GLU A 153 -10.58 1.14 11.48
C GLU A 153 -10.28 2.34 12.39
N MET A 154 -9.15 3.00 12.17
CA MET A 154 -8.71 4.13 12.96
C MET A 154 -8.37 5.32 12.06
N LEU A 155 -8.82 6.51 12.46
CA LEU A 155 -8.38 7.77 11.84
C LEU A 155 -7.35 8.42 12.75
N ILE A 156 -6.20 8.79 12.18
CA ILE A 156 -5.18 9.59 12.86
C ILE A 156 -4.86 10.84 12.04
N GLU A 157 -4.63 11.95 12.75
CA GLU A 157 -4.16 13.18 12.14
C GLU A 157 -2.66 13.33 12.34
N ARG A 158 -1.96 13.74 11.27
CA ARG A 158 -0.53 13.99 11.26
C ARG A 158 -0.21 15.32 10.59
N PRO A 159 0.83 16.03 11.02
CA PRO A 159 1.31 17.19 10.28
C PRO A 159 1.73 16.78 8.87
N ASN A 160 1.27 17.52 7.87
CA ASN A 160 1.75 17.33 6.50
C ASN A 160 3.11 17.99 6.35
N ASN A 161 4.13 17.21 5.97
CA ASN A 161 5.48 17.74 5.78
C ASN A 161 5.67 18.42 4.42
N ASP A 162 4.86 18.07 3.43
CA ASP A 162 4.93 18.66 2.08
C ASP A 162 4.28 20.05 2.03
N ILE A 163 3.27 20.28 2.88
CA ILE A 163 2.51 21.54 2.92
C ILE A 163 2.41 22.04 4.35
N VAL A 164 3.23 23.04 4.68
CA VAL A 164 3.28 23.66 6.01
C VAL A 164 1.89 24.20 6.42
N GLY A 165 1.42 23.77 7.58
CA GLY A 165 0.15 24.24 8.15
C GLY A 165 -1.08 23.42 7.75
N THR A 166 -0.91 22.29 7.06
CA THR A 166 -1.99 21.34 6.78
C THR A 166 -1.74 20.02 7.53
N ASN A 167 -2.82 19.31 7.86
CA ASN A 167 -2.75 17.99 8.44
C ASN A 167 -3.09 16.94 7.38
N LEU A 168 -2.39 15.82 7.44
CA LEU A 168 -2.75 14.57 6.77
C LEU A 168 -3.74 13.81 7.66
N ILE A 169 -4.81 13.30 7.08
CA ILE A 169 -5.75 12.40 7.74
C ILE A 169 -5.51 11.00 7.18
N LEU A 170 -4.99 10.12 8.04
CA LEU A 170 -4.68 8.74 7.67
C LEU A 170 -5.74 7.81 8.26
N ARG A 171 -6.36 7.02 7.41
CA ARG A 171 -7.18 5.89 7.82
C ARG A 171 -6.30 4.66 7.89
N ILE A 172 -6.29 4.00 9.03
CA ILE A 172 -5.48 2.81 9.28
C ILE A 172 -6.39 1.62 9.49
N ASP A 173 -6.21 0.61 8.66
CA ASP A 173 -6.89 -0.68 8.76
C ASP A 173 -5.91 -1.72 9.30
N PHE A 174 -6.29 -2.40 10.39
CA PHE A 174 -5.48 -3.43 11.00
C PHE A 174 -5.97 -4.82 10.60
N SER A 175 -5.04 -5.70 10.27
CA SER A 175 -5.33 -7.11 10.00
C SER A 175 -4.28 -8.03 10.63
N MET A 176 -4.70 -9.24 11.02
CA MET A 176 -3.81 -10.21 11.67
C MET A 176 -3.19 -11.15 10.65
N ILE A 177 -1.87 -11.32 10.75
CA ILE A 177 -1.16 -12.37 10.01
C ILE A 177 -1.30 -13.67 10.78
N ARG A 178 -1.94 -14.68 10.19
CA ARG A 178 -2.09 -16.01 10.77
C ARG A 178 -1.25 -17.04 10.00
N ARG A 179 -0.58 -17.92 10.71
CA ARG A 179 0.05 -19.12 10.13
C ARG A 179 -1.01 -20.18 9.80
N GLU A 180 -0.67 -21.15 8.94
CA GLU A 180 -1.55 -22.31 8.66
C GLU A 180 -2.02 -23.04 9.92
N SER A 181 -1.21 -23.02 10.97
CA SER A 181 -1.56 -23.56 12.30
C SER A 181 -2.59 -22.73 13.08
N GLY A 182 -3.09 -21.60 12.53
CA GLY A 182 -4.04 -20.70 13.18
C GLY A 182 -3.43 -19.72 14.19
N PHE A 183 -2.15 -19.87 14.55
CA PHE A 183 -1.48 -18.94 15.46
C PHE A 183 -1.22 -17.59 14.82
N ILE A 184 -1.45 -16.50 15.57
CA ILE A 184 -1.15 -15.14 15.16
C ILE A 184 0.38 -14.99 15.07
N SER A 185 0.86 -14.61 13.89
CA SER A 185 2.27 -14.38 13.58
C SER A 185 2.66 -12.90 13.71
N GLY A 186 1.70 -12.01 13.50
CA GLY A 186 1.91 -10.57 13.55
C GLY A 186 0.65 -9.81 13.17
N LEU A 187 0.82 -8.50 13.00
CA LEU A 187 -0.21 -7.54 12.60
C LEU A 187 0.27 -6.82 11.34
N VAL A 188 -0.65 -6.53 10.43
CA VAL A 188 -0.45 -5.60 9.31
C VAL A 188 -1.32 -4.38 9.55
N ALA A 189 -0.74 -3.20 9.43
CA ALA A 189 -1.45 -1.94 9.35
C ALA A 189 -1.34 -1.42 7.91
N VAL A 190 -2.48 -1.15 7.28
CA VAL A 190 -2.58 -0.50 5.98
C VAL A 190 -3.07 0.91 6.19
N MET A 191 -2.35 1.89 5.66
CA MET A 191 -2.62 3.32 5.85
C MET A 191 -3.03 3.94 4.53
N HIS A 192 -4.20 4.57 4.51
CA HIS A 192 -4.75 5.30 3.39
C HIS A 192 -4.73 6.79 3.70
N ASP A 193 -4.22 7.61 2.79
CA ASP A 193 -4.41 9.05 2.85
C ASP A 193 -5.84 9.38 2.41
N VAL A 194 -6.67 9.78 3.37
CA VAL A 194 -8.07 10.17 3.15
C VAL A 194 -8.29 11.67 3.32
N THR A 195 -7.22 12.46 3.31
CA THR A 195 -7.25 13.90 3.57
C THR A 195 -8.21 14.64 2.65
N GLU A 196 -8.12 14.42 1.33
CA GLU A 196 -9.04 15.04 0.37
C GLU A 196 -10.47 14.53 0.54
N GLN A 197 -10.64 13.25 0.83
CA GLN A 197 -11.96 12.64 1.02
C GLN A 197 -12.64 13.21 2.26
N GLU A 198 -11.95 13.30 3.39
CA GLU A 198 -12.48 13.87 4.63
C GLU A 198 -12.76 15.36 4.51
N LYS A 199 -11.89 16.11 3.81
CA LYS A 199 -12.11 17.51 3.52
C LYS A 199 -13.37 17.73 2.68
N ASN A 200 -13.53 16.99 1.60
CA ASN A 200 -14.72 17.05 0.75
C ASN A 200 -16.00 16.68 1.53
N GLU A 201 -15.94 15.67 2.40
CA GLU A 201 -17.07 15.27 3.23
C GLU A 201 -17.41 16.36 4.27
N GLN A 202 -16.40 16.99 4.86
CA GLN A 202 -16.57 18.09 5.80
C GLN A 202 -17.19 19.32 5.08
N GLU A 203 -16.67 19.70 3.92
CA GLU A 203 -17.23 20.82 3.12
C GLU A 203 -18.69 20.53 2.73
N ARG A 204 -19.00 19.28 2.38
CA ARG A 204 -20.37 18.85 2.08
C ARG A 204 -21.29 18.97 3.30
N ARG A 205 -20.83 18.55 4.49
CA ARG A 205 -21.61 18.69 5.73
C ARG A 205 -21.85 20.15 6.09
N GLU A 206 -20.83 20.99 5.97
CA GLU A 206 -20.93 22.42 6.20
C GLU A 206 -21.89 23.08 5.21
N PHE A 207 -21.80 22.74 3.93
CA PHE A 207 -22.71 23.23 2.90
C PHE A 207 -24.17 22.90 3.26
N VAL A 208 -24.49 21.65 3.57
CA VAL A 208 -25.85 21.23 3.96
C VAL A 208 -26.33 21.96 5.21
N SER A 209 -25.45 22.12 6.20
CA SER A 209 -25.77 22.86 7.42
C SER A 209 -26.08 24.34 7.13
N ASN A 210 -25.22 25.01 6.34
CA ASN A 210 -25.37 26.41 5.98
C ASN A 210 -26.67 26.66 5.18
N VAL A 211 -26.93 25.82 4.16
CA VAL A 211 -28.19 25.87 3.39
C VAL A 211 -29.42 25.72 4.30
N SER A 212 -29.35 24.76 5.24
CA SER A 212 -30.45 24.56 6.20
C SER A 212 -30.70 25.76 7.09
N HIS A 213 -29.64 26.42 7.55
CA HIS A 213 -29.74 27.66 8.33
C HIS A 213 -30.28 28.83 7.52
N GLU A 214 -29.77 29.03 6.30
CA GLU A 214 -30.19 30.12 5.40
C GLU A 214 -31.64 29.97 4.93
N LEU A 215 -32.16 28.75 4.81
CA LEU A 215 -33.57 28.51 4.52
C LEU A 215 -34.49 28.64 5.75
N ARG A 216 -34.00 28.29 6.95
CA ARG A 216 -34.80 28.33 8.16
C ARG A 216 -35.21 29.75 8.58
N THR A 217 -34.28 30.71 8.41
CA THR A 217 -34.47 32.09 8.81
C THR A 217 -35.67 32.77 8.09
N PRO A 218 -35.72 32.81 6.74
CA PRO A 218 -36.85 33.39 6.03
C PRO A 218 -38.15 32.63 6.25
N LEU A 219 -38.09 31.29 6.37
CA LEU A 219 -39.27 30.48 6.68
C LEU A 219 -39.89 30.83 8.04
N THR A 220 -39.02 31.03 9.06
CA THR A 220 -39.48 31.43 10.41
C THR A 220 -40.07 32.83 10.37
N SER A 221 -39.44 33.76 9.66
CA SER A 221 -39.94 35.12 9.46
C SER A 221 -41.31 35.13 8.79
N MET A 222 -41.45 34.49 7.64
CA MET A 222 -42.74 34.37 6.92
C MET A 222 -43.82 33.76 7.81
N ARG A 223 -43.48 32.68 8.53
CA ARG A 223 -44.43 32.03 9.45
C ARG A 223 -44.96 33.02 10.50
N SER A 224 -44.08 33.77 11.16
CA SER A 224 -44.45 34.75 12.20
C SER A 224 -45.37 35.83 11.65
N TYR A 225 -45.12 36.37 10.44
CA TYR A 225 -45.98 37.36 9.81
C TYR A 225 -47.37 36.80 9.44
N ILE A 226 -47.38 35.55 8.90
CA ILE A 226 -48.63 34.85 8.57
C ILE A 226 -49.43 34.53 9.85
N GLU A 227 -48.80 34.10 10.94
CA GLU A 227 -49.44 33.85 12.23
C GLU A 227 -50.03 35.14 12.77
N ALA A 228 -49.30 36.26 12.75
CA ALA A 228 -49.81 37.56 13.21
C ALA A 228 -51.01 38.04 12.36
N LEU A 229 -50.95 37.87 11.04
CA LEU A 229 -52.12 38.16 10.19
C LEU A 229 -53.32 37.27 10.55
N SER A 230 -53.08 35.99 10.78
CA SER A 230 -54.14 35.03 11.16
C SER A 230 -54.81 35.38 12.53
N GLU A 231 -54.06 35.93 13.46
CA GLU A 231 -54.50 36.34 14.81
C GLU A 231 -55.24 37.68 14.85
N GLY A 232 -55.36 38.38 13.71
CA GLY A 232 -56.16 39.56 13.59
C GLY A 232 -55.49 40.82 13.05
N ALA A 233 -54.16 40.80 12.82
CA ALA A 233 -53.41 41.91 12.20
C ALA A 233 -53.90 42.22 10.77
N TRP A 234 -54.64 41.32 10.10
CA TRP A 234 -55.23 41.53 8.80
C TRP A 234 -56.32 42.64 8.80
N GLN A 235 -56.88 42.96 9.95
CA GLN A 235 -57.90 44.02 10.10
C GLN A 235 -57.30 45.43 10.12
N ASP A 236 -55.98 45.54 10.36
CA ASP A 236 -55.28 46.81 10.40
C ASP A 236 -54.81 47.21 8.95
N PRO A 237 -55.36 48.32 8.41
CA PRO A 237 -55.03 48.73 7.03
C PRO A 237 -53.60 49.19 6.79
N GLU A 238 -52.83 49.49 7.86
CA GLU A 238 -51.41 49.87 7.73
C GLU A 238 -50.47 48.65 7.96
N ILE A 239 -50.84 47.75 8.87
CA ILE A 239 -50.00 46.58 9.20
C ILE A 239 -50.13 45.46 8.17
N ALA A 240 -51.35 45.15 7.76
CA ALA A 240 -51.61 44.04 6.86
C ALA A 240 -50.81 44.10 5.52
N PRO A 241 -50.78 45.24 4.80
CA PRO A 241 -50.00 45.35 3.56
C PRO A 241 -48.49 45.17 3.80
N ASN A 242 -47.97 45.70 4.90
CA ASN A 242 -46.56 45.59 5.25
C ASN A 242 -46.16 44.10 5.54
N PHE A 243 -46.96 43.37 6.32
CA PHE A 243 -46.71 41.97 6.63
C PHE A 243 -46.79 41.09 5.36
N LEU A 244 -47.78 41.33 4.49
CA LEU A 244 -47.86 40.65 3.19
C LEU A 244 -46.67 40.95 2.31
N LYS A 245 -46.20 42.20 2.25
CA LYS A 245 -45.04 42.61 1.49
C LYS A 245 -43.77 41.86 1.97
N VAL A 246 -43.50 41.87 3.31
CA VAL A 246 -42.35 41.17 3.86
C VAL A 246 -42.40 39.67 3.54
N THR A 247 -43.58 39.05 3.66
CA THR A 247 -43.76 37.63 3.33
C THR A 247 -43.46 37.37 1.85
N LEU A 248 -43.86 38.25 0.96
CA LEU A 248 -43.57 38.12 -0.49
C LEU A 248 -42.10 38.31 -0.79
N ASP A 249 -41.46 39.34 -0.19
CA ASP A 249 -40.02 39.64 -0.36
C ASP A 249 -39.16 38.47 0.11
N GLU A 250 -39.50 37.83 1.25
CA GLU A 250 -38.82 36.65 1.75
C GLU A 250 -39.05 35.42 0.86
N THR A 251 -40.24 35.27 0.28
CA THR A 251 -40.54 34.22 -0.69
C THR A 251 -39.66 34.37 -1.95
N ASP A 252 -39.60 35.57 -2.51
CA ASP A 252 -38.76 35.87 -3.68
C ASP A 252 -37.27 35.67 -3.38
N ARG A 253 -36.81 36.00 -2.17
CA ARG A 253 -35.47 35.73 -1.71
C ARG A 253 -35.17 34.24 -1.70
N MET A 254 -36.07 33.41 -1.15
CA MET A 254 -35.92 31.96 -1.15
C MET A 254 -35.87 31.34 -2.56
N ILE A 255 -36.73 31.84 -3.48
CA ILE A 255 -36.72 31.37 -4.88
C ILE A 255 -35.37 31.66 -5.53
N ARG A 256 -34.83 32.86 -5.33
CA ARG A 256 -33.46 33.18 -5.85
C ARG A 256 -32.42 32.25 -5.27
N MET A 257 -32.39 32.06 -3.95
CA MET A 257 -31.45 31.17 -3.27
C MET A 257 -31.51 29.74 -3.81
N ILE A 258 -32.72 29.19 -3.98
CA ILE A 258 -32.91 27.83 -4.54
C ILE A 258 -32.35 27.76 -5.98
N ASN A 259 -32.60 28.77 -6.80
CA ASN A 259 -32.09 28.81 -8.18
C ASN A 259 -30.55 28.90 -8.20
N ASP A 260 -29.94 29.65 -7.29
CA ASP A 260 -28.49 29.76 -7.13
C ASP A 260 -27.87 28.41 -6.71
N LEU A 261 -28.50 27.70 -5.75
CA LEU A 261 -28.11 26.36 -5.31
C LEU A 261 -28.21 25.32 -6.44
N LEU A 262 -29.31 25.37 -7.24
CA LEU A 262 -29.46 24.47 -8.39
C LEU A 262 -28.44 24.76 -9.47
N SER A 263 -28.08 26.04 -9.68
CA SER A 263 -27.04 26.43 -10.64
C SER A 263 -25.67 25.94 -10.19
N LEU A 264 -25.33 26.08 -8.91
CA LEU A 264 -24.09 25.55 -8.31
C LEU A 264 -24.03 24.03 -8.47
N SER A 265 -25.10 23.30 -8.10
CA SER A 265 -25.17 21.86 -8.25
C SER A 265 -24.98 21.37 -9.71
N ARG A 266 -25.47 22.14 -10.68
CA ARG A 266 -25.25 21.83 -12.12
C ARG A 266 -23.80 22.05 -12.53
N MET A 267 -23.15 23.08 -11.98
CA MET A 267 -21.72 23.36 -12.23
C MET A 267 -20.85 22.23 -11.64
N ASP A 268 -21.09 21.83 -10.41
CA ASP A 268 -20.35 20.75 -9.74
C ASP A 268 -20.51 19.40 -10.45
N SER A 269 -21.69 19.12 -11.00
CA SER A 269 -21.92 17.88 -11.75
C SER A 269 -21.33 17.84 -13.15
N GLY A 270 -20.64 18.91 -13.58
CA GLY A 270 -20.07 19.02 -14.93
C GLY A 270 -21.12 19.18 -16.05
N ASN A 271 -22.41 19.29 -15.70
CA ASN A 271 -23.53 19.42 -16.64
C ASN A 271 -23.87 20.87 -17.00
N ALA A 272 -23.07 21.85 -16.55
CA ALA A 272 -23.23 23.24 -16.91
C ALA A 272 -22.85 23.42 -18.39
N GLN A 273 -23.83 23.67 -19.24
CA GLN A 273 -23.60 24.09 -20.63
C GLN A 273 -23.10 25.54 -20.60
N LEU A 274 -21.79 25.72 -20.69
CA LEU A 274 -21.18 27.06 -20.86
C LEU A 274 -21.49 27.54 -22.27
N GLN A 275 -22.24 28.63 -22.38
CA GLN A 275 -22.37 29.37 -23.65
C GLN A 275 -21.21 30.34 -23.78
N LEU A 276 -20.21 29.94 -24.56
CA LEU A 276 -19.05 30.80 -24.82
C LEU A 276 -19.43 31.86 -25.86
N GLU A 277 -19.39 33.11 -25.47
CA GLU A 277 -19.63 34.28 -26.35
C GLU A 277 -18.40 35.20 -26.35
N TYR A 278 -18.15 35.82 -27.51
CA TYR A 278 -17.16 36.90 -27.57
C TYR A 278 -17.79 38.18 -26.99
N ILE A 279 -17.20 38.65 -25.89
CA ILE A 279 -17.66 39.89 -25.25
C ILE A 279 -16.60 40.97 -25.36
N ASN A 280 -17.04 42.25 -25.45
CA ASN A 280 -16.14 43.39 -25.31
C ASN A 280 -15.84 43.59 -23.81
N PHE A 281 -14.61 43.29 -23.40
CA PHE A 281 -14.20 43.39 -22.01
C PHE A 281 -14.38 44.80 -21.43
N ASN A 282 -14.11 45.87 -22.24
CA ASN A 282 -14.27 47.23 -21.79
C ASN A 282 -15.72 47.58 -21.48
N GLU A 283 -16.66 47.12 -22.32
CA GLU A 283 -18.09 47.32 -22.08
C GLU A 283 -18.57 46.59 -20.84
N LEU A 284 -18.08 45.36 -20.61
CA LEU A 284 -18.40 44.59 -19.40
C LEU A 284 -17.89 45.29 -18.14
N VAL A 285 -16.64 45.80 -18.16
CA VAL A 285 -16.06 46.53 -17.02
C VAL A 285 -16.84 47.81 -16.74
N SER A 286 -17.18 48.59 -17.78
CA SER A 286 -18.00 49.78 -17.61
C SER A 286 -19.38 49.48 -17.04
N PHE A 287 -20.03 48.42 -17.52
CA PHE A 287 -21.34 47.98 -17.03
C PHE A 287 -21.29 47.54 -15.55
N VAL A 288 -20.20 46.90 -15.13
CA VAL A 288 -20.00 46.52 -13.72
C VAL A 288 -19.75 47.76 -12.86
N LEU A 289 -18.88 48.69 -13.29
CA LEU A 289 -18.55 49.90 -12.53
C LEU A 289 -19.77 50.78 -12.33
N ASP A 290 -20.59 50.97 -13.38
CA ASP A 290 -21.84 51.76 -13.30
C ASP A 290 -22.82 51.23 -12.22
N ARG A 291 -22.71 49.96 -11.86
CA ARG A 291 -23.51 49.35 -10.80
C ARG A 291 -23.01 49.62 -9.38
N PHE A 292 -21.74 49.98 -9.23
CA PHE A 292 -21.14 50.32 -7.93
C PHE A 292 -21.21 51.83 -7.65
N ASP A 293 -21.49 52.66 -8.67
CA ASP A 293 -21.63 54.13 -8.54
C ASP A 293 -23.07 54.56 -8.14
N MET A 294 -23.99 53.60 -7.86
CA MET A 294 -25.30 53.83 -7.26
C MET A 294 -25.26 53.51 -5.76
#